data_7ac3cec689fc12bca414486466e955f5
#
_entry.id   7ac3cec689fc12bca414486466e955f5
#
_cell.length_a   1.000
_cell.length_b   1.000
_cell.length_c   1.000
_cell.angle_alpha   90.00
_cell.angle_beta   90.00
_cell.angle_gamma   90.00
#
_symmetry.space_group_name_H-M   'P 1'
#
loop_
_entity.id
_entity.type
_entity.pdbx_description
1 polymer ?
#
loop_
_entity_poly.entity_id
_entity_poly.type
_entity_poly.pdbx_seq_one_letter_code
_entity_poly.pdbx_strand_id
1 'polypeptide(L)'
;MTKFRIIAMFLALICLSMPVFAGEEDAILGKWWNKEKDAQVDVHKCGAKICGKIVWLKEPVYPAGSTEGTPGSPKVDVHNKDESLRTRPIMGLLFLTGFSYEGEQVWTGGRVYDPKGGKTYDGRLTLRTADTLDLKGGYKVGFMMIGKESTWTRVK
;
A
#
# COMPACT_ATOMS: atom_id res chain seq x y z
N MET A 1 -74.47 -21.00 3.27
CA MET A 1 -73.71 -19.83 2.70
C MET A 1 -72.49 -19.56 3.54
N THR A 2 -71.36 -20.16 3.14
CA THR A 2 -70.12 -20.13 3.96
C THR A 2 -69.20 -19.08 3.33
N LYS A 3 -68.93 -18.00 4.03
CA LYS A 3 -68.07 -16.92 3.57
C LYS A 3 -66.61 -17.30 3.88
N PHE A 4 -65.85 -17.62 2.85
CA PHE A 4 -64.37 -17.76 2.91
C PHE A 4 -63.73 -16.40 3.02
N ARG A 5 -63.05 -16.14 4.15
CA ARG A 5 -62.20 -14.97 4.35
C ARG A 5 -60.77 -15.37 3.95
N ILE A 6 -60.31 -14.84 2.79
CA ILE A 6 -58.92 -14.97 2.37
C ILE A 6 -58.10 -13.91 3.17
N ILE A 7 -57.28 -14.42 4.09
CA ILE A 7 -56.28 -13.59 4.77
C ILE A 7 -55.02 -13.55 3.88
N ALA A 8 -54.81 -12.41 3.21
CA ALA A 8 -53.60 -12.14 2.49
C ALA A 8 -52.47 -11.82 3.49
N MET A 9 -51.54 -12.74 3.67
CA MET A 9 -50.36 -12.58 4.53
C MET A 9 -49.29 -11.86 3.72
N PHE A 10 -49.14 -10.53 3.95
CA PHE A 10 -48.02 -9.75 3.41
C PHE A 10 -46.75 -10.13 4.15
N LEU A 11 -45.89 -10.92 3.51
CA LEU A 11 -44.54 -11.18 4.00
C LEU A 11 -43.66 -9.98 3.66
N ALA A 12 -43.48 -9.05 4.61
CA ALA A 12 -42.55 -7.96 4.48
C ALA A 12 -41.12 -8.50 4.56
N LEU A 13 -40.45 -8.56 3.40
CA LEU A 13 -39.02 -8.91 3.31
C LEU A 13 -38.21 -7.72 3.83
N ILE A 14 -37.85 -7.76 5.11
CA ILE A 14 -36.94 -6.78 5.72
C ILE A 14 -35.53 -7.12 5.21
N CYS A 15 -35.05 -6.40 4.19
CA CYS A 15 -33.63 -6.40 3.83
C CYS A 15 -32.84 -5.73 4.95
N LEU A 16 -32.31 -6.52 5.88
CA LEU A 16 -31.28 -6.03 6.80
C LEU A 16 -30.03 -5.74 5.97
N SER A 17 -29.79 -4.48 5.64
CA SER A 17 -28.51 -4.00 5.18
C SER A 17 -27.53 -4.09 6.36
N MET A 18 -26.76 -5.18 6.42
CA MET A 18 -25.65 -5.26 7.37
C MET A 18 -24.60 -4.21 6.98
N PRO A 19 -24.15 -3.37 7.94
CA PRO A 19 -23.02 -2.51 7.66
C PRO A 19 -21.83 -3.40 7.35
N VAL A 20 -21.25 -3.23 6.15
CA VAL A 20 -19.96 -3.82 5.81
C VAL A 20 -18.92 -3.08 6.65
N PHE A 21 -18.57 -3.61 7.80
CA PHE A 21 -17.39 -3.14 8.51
C PHE A 21 -16.19 -3.42 7.60
N ALA A 22 -15.47 -2.36 7.21
CA ALA A 22 -14.15 -2.52 6.64
C ALA A 22 -13.35 -3.38 7.62
N GLY A 23 -12.92 -4.55 7.19
CA GLY A 23 -12.20 -5.48 8.05
C GLY A 23 -10.91 -4.86 8.59
N GLU A 24 -10.36 -5.38 9.66
CA GLU A 24 -9.07 -4.93 10.21
C GLU A 24 -7.97 -4.92 9.14
N GLU A 25 -8.08 -5.80 8.14
CA GLU A 25 -7.18 -5.89 6.99
C GLU A 25 -7.17 -4.63 6.11
N ASP A 26 -8.25 -3.84 6.14
CA ASP A 26 -8.41 -2.62 5.36
C ASP A 26 -7.94 -1.36 6.10
N ALA A 27 -7.61 -1.47 7.38
CA ALA A 27 -7.20 -0.34 8.22
C ALA A 27 -5.92 0.35 7.70
N ILE A 28 -5.07 -0.37 6.96
CA ILE A 28 -3.82 0.15 6.38
C ILE A 28 -4.04 0.99 5.10
N LEU A 29 -5.21 0.88 4.46
CA LEU A 29 -5.49 1.53 3.18
C LEU A 29 -5.47 3.06 3.29
N GLY A 30 -5.02 3.70 2.22
CA GLY A 30 -4.97 5.15 2.09
C GLY A 30 -3.57 5.70 1.87
N LYS A 31 -3.42 7.02 2.02
CA LYS A 31 -2.17 7.71 1.72
C LYS A 31 -1.32 7.89 2.96
N TRP A 32 -0.02 7.68 2.78
CA TRP A 32 0.97 7.74 3.84
C TRP A 32 2.15 8.61 3.42
N TRP A 33 2.61 9.48 4.32
CA TRP A 33 3.90 10.12 4.22
C TRP A 33 4.99 9.13 4.60
N ASN A 34 6.06 9.05 3.82
CA ASN A 34 7.27 8.39 4.26
C ASN A 34 7.93 9.15 5.43
N LYS A 35 8.93 8.53 6.05
CA LYS A 35 9.62 9.09 7.23
C LYS A 35 10.17 10.49 6.97
N GLU A 36 10.78 10.72 5.82
CA GLU A 36 11.43 11.96 5.42
C GLU A 36 10.44 13.04 4.95
N LYS A 37 9.17 12.68 4.76
CA LYS A 37 8.12 13.54 4.21
C LYS A 37 8.45 14.11 2.83
N ASP A 38 9.21 13.37 2.05
CA ASP A 38 9.57 13.71 0.67
C ASP A 38 8.81 12.90 -0.38
N ALA A 39 8.00 11.93 0.06
CA ALA A 39 7.11 11.14 -0.78
C ALA A 39 5.78 10.80 -0.08
N GLN A 40 4.71 10.69 -0.87
CA GLN A 40 3.47 10.06 -0.45
C GLN A 40 3.27 8.74 -1.17
N VAL A 41 2.79 7.77 -0.41
CA VAL A 41 2.49 6.41 -0.87
C VAL A 41 1.01 6.14 -0.71
N ASP A 42 0.37 5.67 -1.77
CA ASP A 42 -1.00 5.17 -1.73
C ASP A 42 -0.96 3.65 -1.51
N VAL A 43 -1.40 3.23 -0.32
CA VAL A 43 -1.55 1.82 0.03
C VAL A 43 -2.96 1.38 -0.35
N HIS A 44 -3.08 0.39 -1.22
CA HIS A 44 -4.34 -0.05 -1.83
C HIS A 44 -4.39 -1.56 -2.03
N LYS A 45 -5.59 -2.07 -2.27
CA LYS A 45 -5.79 -3.47 -2.67
C LYS A 45 -5.33 -3.69 -4.11
N CYS A 46 -4.57 -4.76 -4.34
CA CYS A 46 -4.20 -5.29 -5.64
C CYS A 46 -4.63 -6.76 -5.72
N GLY A 47 -5.88 -7.01 -6.09
CA GLY A 47 -6.53 -8.31 -5.92
C GLY A 47 -6.74 -8.63 -4.44
N ALA A 48 -6.36 -9.85 -4.03
CA ALA A 48 -6.44 -10.29 -2.63
C ALA A 48 -5.26 -9.85 -1.76
N LYS A 49 -4.37 -9.02 -2.30
CA LYS A 49 -3.16 -8.55 -1.61
C LYS A 49 -3.19 -7.04 -1.44
N ILE A 50 -2.25 -6.54 -0.62
CA ILE A 50 -2.00 -5.12 -0.45
C ILE A 50 -0.74 -4.73 -1.22
N CYS A 51 -0.83 -3.59 -1.90
CA CYS A 51 0.23 -2.95 -2.67
C CYS A 51 0.38 -1.49 -2.27
N GLY A 52 1.49 -0.88 -2.66
CA GLY A 52 1.72 0.56 -2.46
C GLY A 52 2.46 1.19 -3.63
N LYS A 53 1.96 2.33 -4.09
CA LYS A 53 2.57 3.11 -5.16
C LYS A 53 2.90 4.53 -4.72
N ILE A 54 3.95 5.08 -5.28
CA ILE A 54 4.32 6.48 -5.06
C ILE A 54 3.34 7.38 -5.81
N VAL A 55 2.64 8.26 -5.08
CA VAL A 55 1.63 9.16 -5.67
C VAL A 55 2.01 10.63 -5.60
N TRP A 56 3.07 10.96 -4.87
CA TRP A 56 3.61 12.30 -4.78
C TRP A 56 5.09 12.26 -4.38
N LEU A 57 5.88 13.16 -4.94
CA LEU A 57 7.29 13.40 -4.59
C LEU A 57 7.50 14.89 -4.36
N LYS A 58 8.29 15.25 -3.35
CA LYS A 58 8.71 16.63 -3.10
C LYS A 58 9.56 17.16 -4.25
N GLU A 59 10.41 16.30 -4.82
CA GLU A 59 11.26 16.60 -5.97
C GLU A 59 10.99 15.57 -7.07
N PRO A 60 9.97 15.79 -7.93
CA PRO A 60 9.58 14.82 -8.95
C PRO A 60 10.48 14.84 -10.18
N VAL A 61 11.31 15.88 -10.34
CA VAL A 61 12.23 16.08 -11.50
C VAL A 61 13.67 16.13 -11.02
N TYR A 62 14.59 15.88 -11.93
CA TYR A 62 16.02 16.04 -11.65
C TYR A 62 16.39 17.50 -11.44
N PRO A 63 17.13 17.83 -10.33
CA PRO A 63 17.58 19.21 -10.08
C PRO A 63 18.68 19.64 -11.07
N ALA A 64 18.95 20.94 -11.08
CA ALA A 64 20.11 21.48 -11.78
C ALA A 64 21.40 20.82 -11.26
N GLY A 65 22.28 20.38 -12.17
CA GLY A 65 23.53 19.68 -11.83
C GLY A 65 23.37 18.18 -11.52
N SER A 66 22.19 17.59 -11.74
CA SER A 66 22.02 16.15 -11.60
C SER A 66 22.94 15.39 -12.57
N THR A 67 23.57 14.31 -12.06
CA THR A 67 24.35 13.36 -12.85
C THR A 67 23.57 12.10 -13.22
N GLU A 68 22.37 11.91 -12.64
CA GLU A 68 21.53 10.72 -12.84
C GLU A 68 20.51 10.88 -13.98
N GLY A 69 20.24 12.11 -14.38
CA GLY A 69 19.28 12.40 -15.45
C GLY A 69 19.31 13.87 -15.86
N THR A 70 18.62 14.17 -16.97
CA THR A 70 18.54 15.53 -17.51
C THR A 70 17.82 16.46 -16.54
N PRO A 71 18.42 17.59 -16.12
CA PRO A 71 17.76 18.57 -15.26
C PRO A 71 16.38 18.97 -15.82
N GLY A 72 15.37 19.01 -14.93
CA GLY A 72 13.98 19.32 -15.27
C GLY A 72 13.17 18.15 -15.84
N SER A 73 13.79 17.02 -16.22
CA SER A 73 13.05 15.82 -16.63
C SER A 73 12.54 15.03 -15.42
N PRO A 74 11.44 14.26 -15.55
CA PRO A 74 10.94 13.40 -14.49
C PRO A 74 11.99 12.40 -14.01
N LYS A 75 12.06 12.17 -12.69
CA LYS A 75 12.92 11.13 -12.11
C LYS A 75 12.45 9.75 -12.56
N VAL A 76 13.40 8.93 -13.02
CA VAL A 76 13.17 7.56 -13.47
C VAL A 76 14.01 6.57 -12.65
N ASP A 77 13.72 5.29 -12.78
CA ASP A 77 14.29 4.19 -11.97
C ASP A 77 15.68 3.76 -12.51
N VAL A 78 16.61 4.72 -12.57
CA VAL A 78 17.95 4.56 -13.20
C VAL A 78 18.79 3.44 -12.57
N HIS A 79 18.57 3.10 -11.30
CA HIS A 79 19.32 2.08 -10.58
C HIS A 79 18.71 0.68 -10.70
N ASN A 80 17.62 0.51 -11.47
CA ASN A 80 17.03 -0.80 -11.65
C ASN A 80 18.05 -1.79 -12.24
N LYS A 81 18.10 -2.99 -11.68
CA LYS A 81 18.96 -4.06 -12.19
C LYS A 81 18.56 -4.52 -13.59
N ASP A 82 17.27 -4.48 -13.89
CA ASP A 82 16.71 -4.71 -15.21
C ASP A 82 16.80 -3.39 -16.00
N GLU A 83 17.66 -3.35 -17.00
CA GLU A 83 17.90 -2.17 -17.83
C GLU A 83 16.64 -1.69 -18.57
N SER A 84 15.77 -2.60 -18.95
CA SER A 84 14.49 -2.28 -19.62
C SER A 84 13.53 -1.46 -18.75
N LEU A 85 13.72 -1.48 -17.42
CA LEU A 85 12.91 -0.75 -16.46
C LEU A 85 13.52 0.58 -16.01
N ARG A 86 14.75 0.90 -16.41
CA ARG A 86 15.45 2.12 -15.97
C ARG A 86 14.81 3.42 -16.44
N THR A 87 13.96 3.38 -17.44
CA THR A 87 13.24 4.54 -17.97
C THR A 87 11.86 4.74 -17.37
N ARG A 88 11.38 3.81 -16.50
CA ARG A 88 10.07 3.94 -15.88
C ARG A 88 10.07 5.07 -14.85
N PRO A 89 9.03 5.92 -14.79
CA PRO A 89 8.96 6.99 -13.82
C PRO A 89 8.93 6.49 -12.37
N ILE A 90 9.58 7.23 -11.46
CA ILE A 90 9.44 7.01 -10.01
C ILE A 90 8.04 7.41 -9.54
N MET A 91 7.46 8.49 -10.10
CA MET A 91 6.07 8.84 -9.87
C MET A 91 5.15 7.74 -10.44
N GLY A 92 4.28 7.21 -9.60
CA GLY A 92 3.40 6.08 -9.95
C GLY A 92 4.03 4.70 -9.77
N LEU A 93 5.31 4.62 -9.37
CA LEU A 93 6.01 3.35 -9.18
C LEU A 93 5.34 2.50 -8.10
N LEU A 94 4.93 1.29 -8.47
CA LEU A 94 4.48 0.26 -7.55
C LEU A 94 5.71 -0.39 -6.90
N PHE A 95 6.03 -0.02 -5.67
CA PHE A 95 7.23 -0.48 -4.97
C PHE A 95 6.96 -1.40 -3.77
N LEU A 96 5.72 -1.39 -3.26
CA LEU A 96 5.23 -2.38 -2.30
C LEU A 96 4.29 -3.34 -3.01
N THR A 97 4.53 -4.65 -2.91
CA THR A 97 3.73 -5.64 -3.61
C THR A 97 3.49 -6.90 -2.76
N GLY A 98 2.30 -7.47 -2.87
CA GLY A 98 2.02 -8.83 -2.42
C GLY A 98 1.85 -9.04 -0.93
N PHE A 99 1.58 -8.01 -0.13
CA PHE A 99 1.37 -8.15 1.31
C PHE A 99 0.03 -8.81 1.63
N SER A 100 0.05 -9.73 2.61
CA SER A 100 -1.13 -10.38 3.18
C SER A 100 -1.31 -10.00 4.63
N TYR A 101 -2.56 -9.81 5.06
CA TYR A 101 -2.89 -9.61 6.46
C TYR A 101 -2.71 -10.90 7.25
N GLU A 102 -2.05 -10.84 8.41
CA GLU A 102 -1.81 -11.97 9.30
C GLU A 102 -2.50 -11.82 10.67
N GLY A 103 -3.33 -10.80 10.82
CA GLY A 103 -3.90 -10.45 12.13
C GLY A 103 -3.04 -9.42 12.89
N GLU A 104 -3.56 -8.92 14.00
CA GLU A 104 -2.85 -8.02 14.93
C GLU A 104 -2.23 -6.78 14.25
N GLN A 105 -2.92 -6.22 13.24
CA GLN A 105 -2.45 -5.06 12.47
C GLN A 105 -1.11 -5.28 11.76
N VAL A 106 -0.84 -6.51 11.31
CA VAL A 106 0.40 -6.91 10.64
C VAL A 106 0.11 -7.47 9.25
N TRP A 107 0.90 -7.02 8.26
CA TRP A 107 0.90 -7.53 6.87
C TRP A 107 2.31 -7.98 6.50
N THR A 108 2.43 -9.20 5.98
CA THR A 108 3.72 -9.82 5.61
C THR A 108 3.67 -10.50 4.25
N GLY A 109 4.75 -11.19 3.90
CA GLY A 109 4.88 -11.96 2.64
C GLY A 109 5.07 -11.07 1.40
N GLY A 110 5.04 -9.75 1.57
CA GLY A 110 5.23 -8.81 0.48
C GLY A 110 6.69 -8.48 0.20
N ARG A 111 6.89 -7.74 -0.89
CA ARG A 111 8.18 -7.26 -1.35
C ARG A 111 8.23 -5.74 -1.34
N VAL A 112 9.40 -5.21 -0.99
CA VAL A 112 9.70 -3.78 -0.99
C VAL A 112 10.82 -3.53 -1.98
N TYR A 113 10.53 -2.78 -3.03
CA TYR A 113 11.54 -2.33 -3.98
C TYR A 113 12.11 -0.97 -3.55
N ASP A 114 13.41 -0.84 -3.49
CA ASP A 114 14.12 0.41 -3.23
C ASP A 114 14.67 0.99 -4.54
N PRO A 115 14.07 2.03 -5.12
CA PRO A 115 14.54 2.60 -6.37
C PRO A 115 15.87 3.33 -6.25
N LYS A 116 16.27 3.77 -5.04
CA LYS A 116 17.58 4.42 -4.82
C LYS A 116 18.73 3.43 -4.91
N GLY A 117 18.51 2.17 -4.53
CA GLY A 117 19.52 1.13 -4.57
C GLY A 117 19.28 0.06 -5.63
N GLY A 118 18.16 0.10 -6.36
CA GLY A 118 17.78 -0.91 -7.36
C GLY A 118 17.59 -2.31 -6.76
N LYS A 119 17.22 -2.40 -5.48
CA LYS A 119 17.15 -3.67 -4.74
C LYS A 119 15.74 -3.95 -4.24
N THR A 120 15.40 -5.23 -4.18
CA THR A 120 14.12 -5.70 -3.62
C THR A 120 14.37 -6.50 -2.36
N TYR A 121 13.58 -6.22 -1.33
CA TYR A 121 13.67 -6.83 -0.01
C TYR A 121 12.36 -7.55 0.35
N ASP A 122 12.42 -8.46 1.31
CA ASP A 122 11.23 -8.93 2.01
C ASP A 122 10.63 -7.78 2.82
N GLY A 123 9.30 -7.70 2.88
CA GLY A 123 8.59 -6.62 3.53
C GLY A 123 7.70 -7.08 4.68
N ARG A 124 7.58 -6.22 5.71
CA ARG A 124 6.59 -6.31 6.78
C ARG A 124 6.03 -4.92 7.02
N LEU A 125 4.72 -4.82 7.09
CA LEU A 125 4.01 -3.61 7.49
C LEU A 125 3.34 -3.86 8.84
N THR A 126 3.38 -2.88 9.74
CA THR A 126 2.74 -2.95 11.05
C THR A 126 2.04 -1.63 11.34
N LEU A 127 0.73 -1.65 11.44
CA LEU A 127 -0.05 -0.47 11.80
C LEU A 127 -0.01 -0.29 13.33
N ARG A 128 0.75 0.68 13.82
CA ARG A 128 0.91 0.95 15.26
C ARG A 128 -0.30 1.67 15.84
N THR A 129 -0.81 2.62 15.09
CA THR A 129 -2.03 3.39 15.40
C THR A 129 -2.77 3.67 14.09
N ALA A 130 -3.96 4.24 14.14
CA ALA A 130 -4.70 4.65 12.94
C ALA A 130 -3.87 5.58 12.01
N ASP A 131 -2.91 6.33 12.57
CA ASP A 131 -2.13 7.35 11.85
C ASP A 131 -0.62 7.02 11.76
N THR A 132 -0.18 5.83 12.22
CA THR A 132 1.24 5.46 12.26
C THR A 132 1.44 4.05 11.71
N LEU A 133 2.26 3.92 10.67
CA LEU A 133 2.57 2.69 9.96
C LEU A 133 4.10 2.47 9.93
N ASP A 134 4.56 1.33 10.41
CA ASP A 134 5.94 0.91 10.26
C ASP A 134 6.09 0.02 9.03
N LEU A 135 7.04 0.37 8.16
CA LEU A 135 7.54 -0.46 7.08
C LEU A 135 8.92 -0.99 7.45
N LYS A 136 9.07 -2.28 7.53
CA LYS A 136 10.36 -2.96 7.66
C LYS A 136 10.70 -3.67 6.35
N GLY A 137 11.85 -3.32 5.77
CA GLY A 137 12.41 -3.96 4.58
C GLY A 137 13.73 -4.64 4.93
N GLY A 138 13.90 -5.90 4.53
CA GLY A 138 15.10 -6.65 4.89
C GLY A 138 15.15 -8.05 4.31
N TYR A 139 15.92 -8.92 4.95
CA TYR A 139 16.04 -10.31 4.60
C TYR A 139 15.53 -11.20 5.71
N LYS A 140 14.82 -12.26 5.38
CA LYS A 140 14.41 -13.29 6.34
C LYS A 140 15.58 -14.18 6.68
N VAL A 141 15.85 -14.34 7.99
CA VAL A 141 16.83 -15.27 8.53
C VAL A 141 16.10 -16.13 9.57
N GLY A 142 15.71 -17.34 9.18
CA GLY A 142 14.80 -18.16 9.99
C GLY A 142 13.44 -17.47 10.16
N PHE A 143 13.02 -17.28 11.40
CA PHE A 143 11.77 -16.57 11.76
C PHE A 143 11.95 -15.07 11.97
N MET A 144 13.18 -14.54 11.90
CA MET A 144 13.47 -13.11 12.07
C MET A 144 13.62 -12.41 10.72
N MET A 145 13.27 -11.11 10.72
CA MET A 145 13.58 -10.21 9.61
C MET A 145 14.67 -9.23 10.06
N ILE A 146 15.81 -9.26 9.38
CA ILE A 146 16.93 -8.35 9.60
C ILE A 146 16.90 -7.29 8.50
N GLY A 147 16.80 -6.02 8.86
CA GLY A 147 16.71 -4.94 7.88
C GLY A 147 16.43 -3.59 8.50
N LYS A 148 16.07 -2.62 7.65
CA LYS A 148 15.76 -1.25 8.05
C LYS A 148 14.25 -1.10 8.31
N GLU A 149 13.92 -0.29 9.29
CA GLU A 149 12.56 0.10 9.62
C GLU A 149 12.36 1.61 9.37
N SER A 150 11.21 1.96 8.84
CA SER A 150 10.81 3.33 8.54
C SER A 150 9.38 3.55 9.02
N THR A 151 9.18 4.56 9.86
CA THR A 151 7.86 4.92 10.37
C THR A 151 7.22 5.98 9.50
N TRP A 152 6.02 5.69 9.03
CA TRP A 152 5.22 6.53 8.16
C TRP A 152 4.04 7.13 8.90
N THR A 153 3.54 8.27 8.44
CA THR A 153 2.38 8.93 9.03
C THR A 153 1.27 9.11 8.00
N ARG A 154 0.02 8.93 8.42
CA ARG A 154 -1.13 9.09 7.53
C ARG A 154 -1.23 10.51 6.99
N VAL A 155 -1.56 10.64 5.71
CA VAL A 155 -1.90 11.94 5.10
C VAL A 155 -3.30 12.30 5.56
N LYS A 156 -3.47 13.49 6.13
CA LYS A 156 -4.76 14.07 6.55
C LYS A 156 -5.35 14.92 5.45
#